data_6b7fd4b22b227c79b3a9fc2d754bedb8
#
_entry.id   6b7fd4b22b227c79b3a9fc2d754bedb8
#
_cell.length_a   1.000
_cell.length_b   1.000
_cell.length_c   1.000
_cell.angle_alpha   90.00
_cell.angle_beta   90.00
_cell.angle_gamma   90.00
#
_symmetry.space_group_name_H-M   'P 1'
#
loop_
_entity.id
_entity.type
_entity.pdbx_description
1 polymer ?
#
loop_
_entity_poly.entity_id
_entity_poly.type
_entity_poly.pdbx_seq_one_letter_code
_entity_poly.pdbx_strand_id
1 'polypeptide(L)'
;IDEANSESQGMGYGPASLAKDSTWLTAHMDRTHRMYERSKNHPAIVIWSQGNEAGNGINFERTYDWLKSVEKGRPVQYERAELNYNTDIYCRMYRSVDEIKAYVGKKDIYRPFILCEYLHAMGNSCGGMKEYWEVFENEPMAQGGCIWDWVDQNFREIDKDGKWYWTYGGDYGQEGIPSFGHLCGNGMVTAVR
;
A
#
# COMPACT_ATOMS: atom_id res chain seq x y z
N ILE A 1 3.81 0.69 -9.51
CA ILE A 1 2.50 0.18 -9.07
C ILE A 1 1.52 1.34 -9.09
N ASP A 2 0.31 1.12 -9.59
CA ASP A 2 -0.80 2.07 -9.45
C ASP A 2 -1.90 1.42 -8.61
N GLU A 3 -2.47 2.19 -7.68
CA GLU A 3 -3.39 1.66 -6.69
C GLU A 3 -4.75 2.35 -6.76
N ALA A 4 -5.81 1.55 -6.65
CA ALA A 4 -7.17 2.06 -6.53
C ALA A 4 -7.37 2.70 -5.15
N ASN A 5 -8.02 3.86 -5.13
CA ASN A 5 -8.35 4.58 -3.89
C ASN A 5 -9.47 3.86 -3.12
N SER A 6 -9.13 2.70 -2.54
CA SER A 6 -10.03 1.84 -1.76
C SER A 6 -9.35 1.48 -0.45
N GLU A 7 -9.65 2.26 0.59
CA GLU A 7 -9.14 2.06 1.95
C GLU A 7 -10.26 2.27 2.96
N SER A 8 -10.31 1.40 3.96
CA SER A 8 -11.30 1.49 5.05
C SER A 8 -10.75 0.96 6.38
N GLN A 9 -9.47 1.17 6.62
CA GLN A 9 -8.72 0.69 7.80
C GLN A 9 -9.47 0.92 9.12
N GLY A 10 -9.98 2.12 9.34
CA GLY A 10 -10.69 2.49 10.57
C GLY A 10 -12.02 1.77 10.80
N MET A 11 -12.54 1.05 9.81
CA MET A 11 -13.80 0.29 9.89
C MET A 11 -13.55 -1.20 10.22
N GLY A 12 -12.29 -1.61 10.35
CA GLY A 12 -11.89 -2.99 10.66
C GLY A 12 -12.06 -3.96 9.48
N TYR A 13 -11.72 -5.22 9.72
CA TYR A 13 -11.66 -6.28 8.69
C TYR A 13 -12.65 -7.43 8.93
N GLY A 14 -13.49 -7.30 9.95
CA GLY A 14 -14.49 -8.29 10.34
C GLY A 14 -15.65 -8.44 9.35
N PRO A 15 -16.76 -9.08 9.78
CA PRO A 15 -17.94 -9.28 8.94
C PRO A 15 -18.58 -7.98 8.42
N ALA A 16 -18.45 -6.88 9.18
CA ALA A 16 -18.98 -5.56 8.81
C ALA A 16 -18.05 -4.74 7.90
N SER A 17 -16.92 -5.32 7.47
CA SER A 17 -16.02 -4.65 6.53
C SER A 17 -16.72 -4.28 5.22
N LEU A 18 -16.47 -3.08 4.70
CA LEU A 18 -17.00 -2.63 3.40
C LEU A 18 -16.61 -3.58 2.25
N ALA A 19 -15.48 -4.28 2.37
CA ALA A 19 -15.07 -5.30 1.39
C ALA A 19 -16.07 -6.44 1.21
N LYS A 20 -16.86 -6.73 2.24
CA LYS A 20 -17.83 -7.83 2.30
C LYS A 20 -19.27 -7.40 2.05
N ASP A 21 -19.55 -6.13 2.21
CA ASP A 21 -20.89 -5.55 1.98
C ASP A 21 -21.05 -5.22 0.49
N SER A 22 -21.85 -6.04 -0.20
CA SER A 22 -22.09 -5.89 -1.64
C SER A 22 -22.79 -4.58 -2.02
N THR A 23 -23.39 -3.85 -1.09
CA THR A 23 -23.94 -2.51 -1.37
C THR A 23 -22.86 -1.50 -1.74
N TRP A 24 -21.60 -1.75 -1.36
CA TRP A 24 -20.43 -0.96 -1.70
C TRP A 24 -19.71 -1.40 -2.99
N LEU A 25 -20.23 -2.44 -3.67
CA LEU A 25 -19.59 -2.98 -4.88
C LEU A 25 -19.40 -1.91 -5.96
N THR A 26 -20.43 -1.13 -6.22
CA THR A 26 -20.35 -0.05 -7.23
C THR A 26 -19.23 0.94 -6.93
N ALA A 27 -19.04 1.31 -5.67
CA ALA A 27 -17.98 2.22 -5.26
C ALA A 27 -16.58 1.61 -5.42
N HIS A 28 -16.39 0.33 -5.12
CA HIS A 28 -15.13 -0.38 -5.35
C HIS A 28 -14.82 -0.49 -6.85
N MET A 29 -15.81 -0.90 -7.64
CA MET A 29 -15.67 -1.01 -9.09
C MET A 29 -15.34 0.33 -9.75
N ASP A 30 -16.02 1.42 -9.38
CA ASP A 30 -15.75 2.75 -9.94
C ASP A 30 -14.31 3.20 -9.69
N ARG A 31 -13.78 3.00 -8.47
CA ARG A 31 -12.39 3.34 -8.14
C ARG A 31 -11.38 2.54 -8.95
N THR A 32 -11.62 1.25 -9.08
CA THR A 32 -10.76 0.34 -9.86
C THR A 32 -10.81 0.68 -11.35
N HIS A 33 -12.00 0.93 -11.91
CA HIS A 33 -12.18 1.35 -13.30
C HIS A 33 -11.45 2.66 -13.58
N ARG A 34 -11.60 3.67 -12.72
CA ARG A 34 -10.94 4.98 -12.90
C ARG A 34 -9.43 4.87 -12.83
N MET A 35 -8.89 4.08 -11.89
CA MET A 35 -7.46 3.80 -11.84
C MET A 35 -6.98 3.21 -13.17
N TYR A 36 -7.61 2.13 -13.62
CA TYR A 36 -7.23 1.44 -14.84
C TYR A 36 -7.34 2.34 -16.08
N GLU A 37 -8.49 2.98 -16.29
CA GLU A 37 -8.72 3.84 -17.47
C GLU A 37 -7.77 5.05 -17.52
N ARG A 38 -7.47 5.64 -16.37
CA ARG A 38 -6.48 6.73 -16.26
C ARG A 38 -5.08 6.26 -16.66
N SER A 39 -4.68 5.07 -16.23
CA SER A 39 -3.28 4.68 -16.18
C SER A 39 -2.90 3.53 -17.13
N LYS A 40 -3.85 2.88 -17.80
CA LYS A 40 -3.59 1.70 -18.66
C LYS A 40 -2.54 1.92 -19.76
N ASN A 41 -2.40 3.15 -20.25
CA ASN A 41 -1.44 3.51 -21.29
C ASN A 41 -0.08 3.98 -20.76
N HIS A 42 0.12 4.00 -19.45
CA HIS A 42 1.41 4.39 -18.85
C HIS A 42 2.35 3.18 -18.75
N PRO A 43 3.46 3.15 -19.50
CA PRO A 43 4.37 2.00 -19.50
C PRO A 43 5.12 1.81 -18.18
N ALA A 44 5.21 2.85 -17.35
CA ALA A 44 5.81 2.77 -16.01
C ALA A 44 4.95 1.99 -15.00
N ILE A 45 3.67 1.80 -15.28
CA ILE A 45 2.80 0.97 -14.45
C ILE A 45 3.04 -0.51 -14.81
N VAL A 46 3.56 -1.26 -13.88
CA VAL A 46 3.89 -2.69 -14.07
C VAL A 46 3.02 -3.63 -13.22
N ILE A 47 2.35 -3.11 -12.21
CA ILE A 47 1.47 -3.84 -11.29
C ILE A 47 0.24 -2.98 -10.99
N TRP A 48 -0.93 -3.60 -10.91
CA TRP A 48 -2.16 -2.99 -10.42
C TRP A 48 -2.40 -3.40 -8.98
N SER A 49 -2.70 -2.44 -8.10
CA SER A 49 -3.10 -2.69 -6.73
C SER A 49 -4.57 -2.34 -6.53
N GLN A 50 -5.30 -3.24 -5.88
CA GLN A 50 -6.76 -3.08 -5.72
C GLN A 50 -7.13 -2.09 -4.59
N GLY A 51 -6.21 -1.79 -3.70
CA GLY A 51 -6.44 -0.90 -2.56
C GLY A 51 -5.55 -1.23 -1.37
N ASN A 52 -5.83 -0.56 -0.27
CA ASN A 52 -5.05 -0.62 0.95
C ASN A 52 -5.96 -0.89 2.16
N GLU A 53 -5.54 -1.80 3.05
CA GLU A 53 -6.10 -2.02 4.38
C GLU A 53 -7.64 -1.95 4.49
N ALA A 54 -8.36 -2.59 3.57
CA ALA A 54 -9.83 -2.53 3.51
C ALA A 54 -10.52 -3.87 3.81
N GLY A 55 -9.79 -4.88 4.29
CA GLY A 55 -10.29 -6.24 4.42
C GLY A 55 -10.37 -6.96 3.08
N ASN A 56 -10.86 -8.20 3.06
CA ASN A 56 -11.06 -8.96 1.82
C ASN A 56 -12.45 -9.55 1.76
N GLY A 57 -13.04 -9.59 0.57
CA GLY A 57 -14.38 -10.13 0.34
C GLY A 57 -14.86 -9.87 -1.08
N ILE A 58 -16.16 -10.06 -1.28
CA ILE A 58 -16.81 -10.06 -2.59
C ILE A 58 -16.46 -8.83 -3.45
N ASN A 59 -16.28 -7.65 -2.86
CA ASN A 59 -16.01 -6.44 -3.61
C ASN A 59 -14.60 -6.47 -4.23
N PHE A 60 -13.58 -6.94 -3.49
CA PHE A 60 -12.23 -7.12 -4.03
C PHE A 60 -12.11 -8.33 -4.96
N GLU A 61 -12.90 -9.37 -4.75
CA GLU A 61 -13.00 -10.48 -5.70
C GLU A 61 -13.53 -9.99 -7.06
N ARG A 62 -14.58 -9.19 -7.07
CA ARG A 62 -15.17 -8.63 -8.30
C ARG A 62 -14.25 -7.62 -9.00
N THR A 63 -13.52 -6.79 -8.25
CA THR A 63 -12.54 -5.87 -8.84
C THR A 63 -11.38 -6.64 -9.47
N TYR A 64 -10.90 -7.71 -8.82
CA TYR A 64 -9.89 -8.61 -9.38
C TYR A 64 -10.36 -9.27 -10.66
N ASP A 65 -11.51 -9.93 -10.64
CA ASP A 65 -12.09 -10.62 -11.80
C ASP A 65 -12.22 -9.66 -12.99
N TRP A 66 -12.69 -8.45 -12.74
CA TRP A 66 -12.80 -7.43 -13.78
C TRP A 66 -11.42 -7.02 -14.32
N LEU A 67 -10.45 -6.69 -13.46
CA LEU A 67 -9.09 -6.36 -13.89
C LEU A 67 -8.51 -7.48 -14.75
N LYS A 68 -8.62 -8.73 -14.34
CA LYS A 68 -8.15 -9.89 -15.11
C LYS A 68 -8.91 -10.11 -16.42
N SER A 69 -10.13 -9.58 -16.54
CA SER A 69 -10.89 -9.64 -17.81
C SER A 69 -10.35 -8.67 -18.86
N VAL A 70 -9.90 -7.47 -18.43
CA VAL A 70 -9.45 -6.39 -19.33
C VAL A 70 -7.93 -6.28 -19.45
N GLU A 71 -7.18 -6.76 -18.45
CA GLU A 71 -5.72 -6.69 -18.40
C GLU A 71 -5.11 -8.11 -18.43
N LYS A 72 -4.29 -8.39 -19.44
CA LYS A 72 -3.67 -9.71 -19.64
C LYS A 72 -2.18 -9.74 -19.36
N GLY A 73 -1.52 -8.56 -19.36
CA GLY A 73 -0.07 -8.47 -19.28
C GLY A 73 0.48 -8.19 -17.90
N ARG A 74 -0.25 -7.40 -17.10
CA ARG A 74 0.24 -6.92 -15.81
C ARG A 74 -0.43 -7.66 -14.65
N PRO A 75 0.33 -8.04 -13.60
CA PRO A 75 -0.24 -8.70 -12.44
C PRO A 75 -1.07 -7.72 -11.58
N VAL A 76 -1.96 -8.30 -10.80
CA VAL A 76 -2.81 -7.61 -9.83
C VAL A 76 -2.41 -8.04 -8.43
N GLN A 77 -2.22 -7.09 -7.52
CA GLN A 77 -1.94 -7.37 -6.11
C GLN A 77 -3.01 -6.79 -5.18
N TYR A 78 -3.16 -7.40 -4.02
CA TYR A 78 -3.90 -6.88 -2.88
C TYR A 78 -3.42 -7.54 -1.58
N GLU A 79 -2.98 -6.72 -0.59
CA GLU A 79 -2.32 -7.24 0.61
C GLU A 79 -3.27 -8.04 1.51
N ARG A 80 -4.57 -7.66 1.60
CA ARG A 80 -5.56 -8.41 2.40
C ARG A 80 -6.11 -9.65 1.70
N ALA A 81 -5.81 -9.85 0.42
CA ALA A 81 -6.09 -11.11 -0.24
C ALA A 81 -5.16 -12.23 0.24
N GLU A 82 -4.00 -11.90 0.78
CA GLU A 82 -3.00 -12.87 1.24
C GLU A 82 -2.67 -13.92 0.16
N LEU A 83 -3.12 -15.17 0.34
CA LEU A 83 -2.98 -16.25 -0.65
C LEU A 83 -4.31 -16.66 -1.26
N ASN A 84 -5.40 -15.87 -1.08
CA ASN A 84 -6.65 -16.11 -1.77
C ASN A 84 -6.50 -15.89 -3.28
N TYR A 85 -7.47 -16.35 -4.07
CA TYR A 85 -7.37 -16.35 -5.53
C TYR A 85 -7.28 -14.94 -6.14
N ASN A 86 -7.82 -13.94 -5.46
CA ASN A 86 -7.96 -12.56 -5.96
C ASN A 86 -6.68 -11.69 -5.79
N THR A 87 -5.53 -12.29 -5.97
CA THR A 87 -4.23 -11.61 -6.08
C THR A 87 -3.24 -12.49 -6.86
N ASP A 88 -2.41 -11.93 -7.70
CA ASP A 88 -1.33 -12.63 -8.41
C ASP A 88 -0.03 -12.65 -7.59
N ILE A 89 0.08 -11.79 -6.59
CA ILE A 89 1.29 -11.56 -5.78
C ILE A 89 0.95 -11.79 -4.30
N TYR A 90 1.81 -12.47 -3.57
CA TYR A 90 1.73 -12.49 -2.11
C TYR A 90 2.28 -11.17 -1.56
N CYS A 91 1.39 -10.23 -1.40
CA CYS A 91 1.71 -8.86 -0.99
C CYS A 91 1.48 -8.70 0.51
N ARG A 92 2.47 -8.16 1.24
CA ARG A 92 2.39 -7.99 2.71
C ARG A 92 3.00 -6.66 3.13
N MET A 93 2.63 -6.23 4.34
CA MET A 93 3.21 -5.06 5.01
C MET A 93 4.15 -5.48 6.12
N TYR A 94 5.26 -4.80 6.28
CA TYR A 94 6.17 -4.83 7.45
C TYR A 94 6.62 -6.23 7.88
N ARG A 95 6.73 -7.18 6.95
CA ARG A 95 7.28 -8.49 7.27
C ARG A 95 8.78 -8.39 7.50
N SER A 96 9.26 -9.08 8.52
CA SER A 96 10.68 -9.20 8.81
C SER A 96 11.42 -9.98 7.72
N VAL A 97 12.71 -9.79 7.65
CA VAL A 97 13.61 -10.55 6.76
C VAL A 97 13.43 -12.06 6.94
N ASP A 98 13.29 -12.53 8.20
CA ASP A 98 13.11 -13.96 8.48
C ASP A 98 11.75 -14.48 8.00
N GLU A 99 10.69 -13.71 8.13
CA GLU A 99 9.37 -14.09 7.59
C GLU A 99 9.38 -14.15 6.05
N ILE A 100 10.09 -13.25 5.38
CA ILE A 100 10.26 -13.30 3.92
C ILE A 100 11.02 -14.57 3.54
N LYS A 101 12.16 -14.84 4.16
CA LYS A 101 12.95 -16.06 3.93
C LYS A 101 12.14 -17.33 4.20
N ALA A 102 11.33 -17.35 5.25
CA ALA A 102 10.46 -18.48 5.57
C ALA A 102 9.37 -18.69 4.51
N TYR A 103 8.88 -17.62 3.86
CA TYR A 103 7.94 -17.75 2.75
C TYR A 103 8.64 -18.27 1.49
N VAL A 104 9.70 -17.59 1.03
CA VAL A 104 10.36 -17.92 -0.25
C VAL A 104 11.11 -19.26 -0.21
N GLY A 105 11.48 -19.74 0.97
CA GLY A 105 12.11 -21.07 1.17
C GLY A 105 11.14 -22.25 1.07
N LYS A 106 9.83 -22.04 0.94
CA LYS A 106 8.86 -23.13 0.75
C LYS A 106 8.96 -23.70 -0.67
N LYS A 107 8.79 -25.02 -0.81
CA LYS A 107 8.96 -25.73 -2.09
C LYS A 107 7.84 -25.50 -3.11
N ASP A 108 6.66 -25.12 -2.64
CA ASP A 108 5.39 -25.10 -3.39
C ASP A 108 4.80 -23.70 -3.52
N ILE A 109 5.63 -22.67 -3.36
CA ILE A 109 5.19 -21.31 -3.67
C ILE A 109 5.11 -21.11 -5.20
N TYR A 110 4.06 -20.44 -5.61
CA TYR A 110 3.84 -20.07 -7.02
C TYR A 110 3.64 -18.58 -7.22
N ARG A 111 3.50 -17.81 -6.15
CA ARG A 111 3.34 -16.35 -6.20
C ARG A 111 4.62 -15.68 -5.74
N PRO A 112 5.10 -14.67 -6.48
CA PRO A 112 6.18 -13.82 -5.98
C PRO A 112 5.72 -13.04 -4.74
N PHE A 113 6.70 -12.67 -3.91
CA PHE A 113 6.50 -11.89 -2.71
C PHE A 113 6.86 -10.42 -2.97
N ILE A 114 6.03 -9.49 -2.51
CA ILE A 114 6.32 -8.05 -2.48
C ILE A 114 5.91 -7.49 -1.10
N LEU A 115 6.76 -6.63 -0.52
CA LEU A 115 6.35 -5.76 0.57
C LEU A 115 5.69 -4.51 -0.01
N CYS A 116 4.37 -4.38 0.11
CA CYS A 116 3.71 -3.14 -0.30
C CYS A 116 4.07 -1.96 0.61
N GLU A 117 4.46 -2.26 1.86
CA GLU A 117 5.01 -1.29 2.79
C GLU A 117 6.12 -1.93 3.63
N TYR A 118 7.24 -1.24 3.80
CA TYR A 118 8.30 -1.60 4.74
C TYR A 118 9.11 -0.38 5.15
N LEU A 119 9.98 -0.52 6.13
CA LEU A 119 10.82 0.56 6.66
C LEU A 119 10.02 1.82 7.01
N HIS A 120 8.95 1.68 7.79
CA HIS A 120 8.11 2.80 8.21
C HIS A 120 8.96 3.90 8.87
N ALA A 121 9.20 5.01 8.14
CA ALA A 121 10.16 6.04 8.47
C ALA A 121 9.65 7.03 9.53
N MET A 122 9.04 6.53 10.61
CA MET A 122 8.49 7.34 11.68
C MET A 122 9.26 7.12 12.98
N GLY A 123 9.80 8.20 13.56
CA GLY A 123 10.60 8.14 14.77
C GLY A 123 11.96 7.45 14.52
N ASN A 124 12.44 6.70 15.50
CA ASN A 124 13.68 5.95 15.40
C ASN A 124 13.44 4.59 14.72
N SER A 125 13.32 4.60 13.42
CA SER A 125 13.00 3.44 12.57
C SER A 125 13.86 3.43 11.30
N CYS A 126 13.46 2.71 10.24
CA CYS A 126 14.16 2.57 8.95
C CYS A 126 15.46 1.77 8.99
N GLY A 127 15.72 1.00 10.04
CA GLY A 127 16.86 0.09 10.09
C GLY A 127 16.66 -1.15 9.23
N GLY A 128 17.79 -1.79 8.86
CA GLY A 128 17.75 -3.10 8.21
C GLY A 128 17.55 -3.07 6.69
N MET A 129 17.65 -1.92 6.02
CA MET A 129 17.48 -1.84 4.56
C MET A 129 18.42 -2.79 3.81
N LYS A 130 19.68 -2.88 4.24
CA LYS A 130 20.66 -3.77 3.63
C LYS A 130 20.22 -5.23 3.69
N GLU A 131 19.73 -5.67 4.83
CA GLU A 131 19.30 -7.06 5.07
C GLU A 131 18.06 -7.41 4.23
N TYR A 132 17.13 -6.47 4.03
CA TYR A 132 16.01 -6.64 3.09
C TYR A 132 16.50 -6.78 1.64
N TRP A 133 17.41 -5.90 1.22
CA TRP A 133 17.93 -5.94 -0.15
C TRP A 133 18.78 -7.17 -0.43
N GLU A 134 19.53 -7.67 0.55
CA GLU A 134 20.22 -8.96 0.42
C GLU A 134 19.23 -10.10 0.10
N VAL A 135 18.03 -10.07 0.66
CA VAL A 135 17.00 -11.07 0.32
C VAL A 135 16.42 -10.82 -1.06
N PHE A 136 16.06 -9.57 -1.38
CA PHE A 136 15.46 -9.25 -2.67
C PHE A 136 16.39 -9.54 -3.85
N GLU A 137 17.70 -9.39 -3.68
CA GLU A 137 18.69 -9.66 -4.72
C GLU A 137 19.03 -11.14 -4.87
N ASN A 138 18.91 -11.94 -3.81
CA ASN A 138 19.33 -13.34 -3.81
C ASN A 138 18.17 -14.34 -3.93
N GLU A 139 16.94 -13.93 -3.65
CA GLU A 139 15.78 -14.81 -3.64
C GLU A 139 14.82 -14.43 -4.80
N PRO A 140 14.79 -15.21 -5.90
CA PRO A 140 14.01 -14.85 -7.10
C PRO A 140 12.51 -14.64 -6.85
N MET A 141 11.96 -15.23 -5.80
CA MET A 141 10.56 -15.05 -5.44
C MET A 141 10.31 -13.84 -4.54
N ALA A 142 11.36 -13.16 -4.04
CA ALA A 142 11.25 -11.91 -3.29
C ALA A 142 11.54 -10.74 -4.23
N GLN A 143 10.51 -10.08 -4.72
CA GLN A 143 10.61 -9.10 -5.82
C GLN A 143 10.88 -7.66 -5.36
N GLY A 144 10.96 -7.41 -4.05
CA GLY A 144 11.23 -6.08 -3.51
C GLY A 144 10.14 -5.54 -2.61
N GLY A 145 10.14 -4.22 -2.45
CA GLY A 145 9.16 -3.54 -1.60
C GLY A 145 9.08 -2.04 -1.82
N CYS A 146 8.01 -1.44 -1.30
CA CYS A 146 7.77 -0.01 -1.30
C CYS A 146 7.95 0.54 0.11
N ILE A 147 8.83 1.52 0.28
CA ILE A 147 9.08 2.14 1.59
C ILE A 147 7.88 2.98 2.00
N TRP A 148 7.44 2.87 3.24
CA TRP A 148 6.46 3.77 3.84
C TRP A 148 7.14 4.76 4.80
N ASP A 149 7.32 6.01 4.44
CA ASP A 149 6.94 6.63 3.19
C ASP A 149 8.21 7.16 2.46
N TRP A 150 8.10 7.48 1.18
CA TRP A 150 9.25 7.99 0.45
C TRP A 150 9.53 9.47 0.75
N VAL A 151 8.48 10.31 0.78
CA VAL A 151 8.58 11.76 0.96
C VAL A 151 7.75 12.19 2.16
N ASP A 152 8.33 12.99 3.07
CA ASP A 152 7.57 13.67 4.11
C ASP A 152 6.40 14.45 3.52
N GLN A 153 5.21 14.22 4.09
CA GLN A 153 3.96 14.90 3.68
C GLN A 153 3.72 16.15 4.55
N ASN A 154 4.77 16.91 4.81
CA ASN A 154 4.75 18.09 5.66
C ASN A 154 4.50 19.36 4.83
N PHE A 155 3.89 20.36 5.45
CA PHE A 155 3.67 21.68 4.87
C PHE A 155 4.67 22.68 5.44
N ARG A 156 5.06 23.64 4.61
CA ARG A 156 5.94 24.72 5.02
C ARG A 156 5.13 25.95 5.39
N GLU A 157 5.29 26.42 6.62
CA GLU A 157 4.65 27.61 7.16
C GLU A 157 5.68 28.65 7.62
N ILE A 158 5.23 29.87 7.83
CA ILE A 158 6.05 30.98 8.33
C ILE A 158 5.40 31.50 9.61
N ASP A 159 6.17 31.58 10.69
CA ASP A 159 5.71 32.13 11.95
C ASP A 159 5.63 33.68 11.93
N LYS A 160 5.12 34.25 13.02
CA LYS A 160 4.98 35.72 13.20
C LYS A 160 6.28 36.51 13.12
N ASP A 161 7.42 35.83 13.31
CA ASP A 161 8.75 36.44 13.31
C ASP A 161 9.44 36.26 11.92
N GLY A 162 8.70 35.73 10.95
CA GLY A 162 9.18 35.50 9.57
C GLY A 162 10.05 34.25 9.41
N LYS A 163 10.13 33.39 10.43
CA LYS A 163 10.90 32.16 10.40
C LYS A 163 10.02 31.03 9.86
N TRP A 164 10.51 30.28 8.88
CA TRP A 164 9.82 29.12 8.37
C TRP A 164 9.98 27.89 9.28
N TYR A 165 8.98 27.04 9.28
CA TYR A 165 8.95 25.76 10.01
C TYR A 165 8.08 24.74 9.27
N TRP A 166 8.20 23.49 9.66
CA TRP A 166 7.40 22.40 9.10
C TRP A 166 6.19 22.14 9.99
N THR A 167 5.05 21.93 9.34
CA THR A 167 3.80 21.48 9.97
C THR A 167 3.38 20.14 9.40
N TYR A 168 2.46 19.49 10.06
CA TYR A 168 1.87 18.22 9.62
C TYR A 168 0.33 18.31 9.68
N GLY A 169 -0.39 17.28 9.14
CA GLY A 169 -1.85 17.31 9.08
C GLY A 169 -2.55 17.53 10.43
N GLY A 170 -1.95 17.03 11.53
CA GLY A 170 -2.47 17.24 12.89
C GLY A 170 -2.49 18.69 13.37
N ASP A 171 -1.61 19.55 12.84
CA ASP A 171 -1.58 20.98 13.19
C ASP A 171 -2.79 21.75 12.64
N TYR A 172 -3.47 21.20 11.64
CA TYR A 172 -4.65 21.81 10.99
C TYR A 172 -5.96 21.16 11.42
N GLY A 173 -5.89 20.21 12.37
CA GLY A 173 -7.06 19.50 12.88
C GLY A 173 -8.04 20.42 13.59
N GLN A 174 -9.34 20.17 13.42
CA GLN A 174 -10.36 20.80 14.25
C GLN A 174 -10.48 20.04 15.56
N GLU A 175 -10.80 20.77 16.66
CA GLU A 175 -11.05 20.14 17.96
C GLU A 175 -12.15 19.08 17.84
N GLY A 176 -11.89 17.88 18.37
CA GLY A 176 -12.80 16.73 18.31
C GLY A 176 -12.78 15.93 17.02
N ILE A 177 -11.98 16.31 16.01
CA ILE A 177 -11.77 15.49 14.82
C ILE A 177 -10.50 14.64 15.00
N PRO A 178 -10.59 13.31 14.92
CA PRO A 178 -9.42 12.45 15.00
C PRO A 178 -8.39 12.79 13.92
N SER A 179 -7.11 12.84 14.31
CA SER A 179 -5.99 12.91 13.37
C SER A 179 -5.00 11.80 13.70
N PHE A 180 -4.20 11.39 12.73
CA PHE A 180 -3.12 10.42 12.94
C PHE A 180 -1.86 11.04 13.57
N GLY A 181 -1.98 12.22 14.18
CA GLY A 181 -0.86 12.92 14.82
C GLY A 181 0.26 13.19 13.81
N HIS A 182 1.47 12.73 14.11
CA HIS A 182 2.67 13.00 13.30
C HIS A 182 2.91 12.00 12.15
N LEU A 183 1.90 11.24 11.73
CA LEU A 183 2.05 10.22 10.68
C LEU A 183 2.56 10.78 9.34
N CYS A 184 2.35 12.06 9.06
CA CYS A 184 2.82 12.70 7.83
C CYS A 184 4.33 12.97 7.80
N GLY A 185 5.02 12.93 8.94
CA GLY A 185 6.47 13.12 9.06
C GLY A 185 7.23 11.79 9.06
N ASN A 186 7.01 10.95 8.08
CA ASN A 186 7.53 9.59 7.97
C ASN A 186 8.21 9.30 6.61
N GLY A 187 8.67 10.32 5.91
CA GLY A 187 9.41 10.18 4.65
C GLY A 187 10.89 9.84 4.84
N MET A 188 11.44 9.09 3.91
CA MET A 188 12.88 8.86 3.79
C MET A 188 13.62 10.12 3.30
N VAL A 189 12.92 11.00 2.63
CA VAL A 189 13.40 12.30 2.16
C VAL A 189 12.45 13.41 2.60
N THR A 190 13.00 14.61 2.73
CA THR A 190 12.21 15.77 3.18
C THR A 190 11.18 16.21 2.15
N ALA A 191 10.16 16.94 2.59
CA ALA A 191 9.08 17.44 1.73
C ALA A 191 9.56 18.37 0.59
N VAL A 192 10.73 18.97 0.71
CA VAL A 192 11.34 19.82 -0.35
C VAL A 192 12.28 19.08 -1.29
N ARG A 193 12.56 17.80 -1.02
CA ARG A 193 13.42 16.91 -1.84
C ARG A 193 14.84 17.42 -2.08
#